data_8574f52eda92840693c28b130ef1ea8a
#
_entry.id   8574f52eda92840693c28b130ef1ea8a
#
_cell.length_a   1.000
_cell.length_b   1.000
_cell.length_c   1.000
_cell.angle_alpha   90.00
_cell.angle_beta   90.00
_cell.angle_gamma   90.00
#
_symmetry.space_group_name_H-M   'P 1'
#
loop_
_entity.id
_entity.type
_entity.pdbx_description
1 polymer ?
#
loop_
_entity_poly.entity_id
_entity_poly.type
_entity_poly.pdbx_seq_one_letter_code
_entity_poly.pdbx_strand_id
1 'polypeptide(L)'
;MKLEDAVFITDCEGPISKNDNAFELASRFIPNGERFFTLVSRYDDIQADIIKRPGYKPGDTLKLILPFLRAYGATNEKMRSYSSQNILLVPGAKETLKFVQKIMPSFIVSTSYEHYIESLCDLIGFPKENVYCTRVDMDKYDLSEYEIKRLKEIRKEISGMPMPEIPKDAATFEALPDETQRVVKRLDEIFWNEILQMDAGKMLREVNPVGGFEKANAVKEIVKRTGSDLSNVIYFGDSITDVDPFRLIREGGGLTVSFNGNQYAVREAEIAVMSHSTIIISILADIFRKIGKEGTLHLAEDWSTSSLKGICDPSLLMKLQTLLRDKTPRVERINPGNISRLIRESSNFRKTVRGEAIGRLG
;
A
#
# COMPACT_ATOMS: atom_id res chain seq x y z
N MET A 1 -1.54 10.34 -29.80
CA MET A 1 -0.26 11.08 -29.63
C MET A 1 0.49 10.36 -28.51
N LYS A 2 1.69 9.86 -28.77
CA LYS A 2 2.48 9.11 -27.78
C LYS A 2 2.97 10.06 -26.70
N LEU A 3 2.78 9.72 -25.41
CA LEU A 3 3.33 10.49 -24.30
C LEU A 3 4.83 10.15 -24.16
N GLU A 4 5.70 11.07 -24.59
CA GLU A 4 7.15 10.85 -24.50
C GLU A 4 7.64 10.93 -23.04
N ASP A 5 6.99 11.76 -22.23
CA ASP A 5 7.33 12.03 -20.82
C ASP A 5 6.46 11.24 -19.82
N ALA A 6 5.88 10.10 -20.27
CA ALA A 6 5.09 9.23 -19.40
C ALA A 6 5.92 8.67 -18.25
N VAL A 7 5.36 8.64 -17.04
CA VAL A 7 5.98 8.14 -15.81
C VAL A 7 5.10 7.05 -15.18
N PHE A 8 5.72 5.92 -14.86
CA PHE A 8 5.09 4.82 -14.16
C PHE A 8 5.40 4.88 -12.66
N ILE A 9 4.37 4.84 -11.84
CA ILE A 9 4.50 4.75 -10.38
C ILE A 9 3.61 3.63 -9.88
N THR A 10 4.10 2.85 -8.93
CA THR A 10 3.32 1.78 -8.29
C THR A 10 3.60 1.68 -6.80
N ASP A 11 2.58 1.33 -6.02
CA ASP A 11 2.82 0.74 -4.70
C ASP A 11 3.51 -0.62 -4.86
N CYS A 12 4.12 -1.10 -3.80
CA CYS A 12 4.78 -2.40 -3.78
C CYS A 12 3.84 -3.51 -3.32
N GLU A 13 3.32 -3.39 -2.11
CA GLU A 13 2.46 -4.41 -1.50
C GLU A 13 1.04 -4.31 -2.07
N GLY A 14 0.55 -5.39 -2.65
CA GLY A 14 -0.68 -5.44 -3.42
C GLY A 14 -0.40 -5.52 -4.92
N PRO A 15 0.09 -4.48 -5.58
CA PRO A 15 0.41 -4.51 -7.00
C PRO A 15 1.59 -5.42 -7.37
N ILE A 16 2.67 -5.43 -6.60
CA ILE A 16 3.92 -6.15 -6.94
C ILE A 16 4.12 -7.38 -6.07
N SER A 17 3.84 -7.29 -4.78
CA SER A 17 3.95 -8.40 -3.82
C SER A 17 2.65 -8.66 -3.09
N LYS A 18 2.49 -9.90 -2.60
CA LYS A 18 1.31 -10.32 -1.83
C LYS A 18 1.47 -10.03 -0.34
N ASN A 19 2.67 -9.70 0.09
CA ASN A 19 3.02 -9.47 1.49
C ASN A 19 2.26 -8.28 2.10
N ASP A 20 2.22 -8.27 3.41
CA ASP A 20 2.20 -7.11 4.29
C ASP A 20 3.36 -7.30 5.25
N ASN A 21 4.50 -6.70 4.92
CA ASN A 21 5.74 -6.95 5.65
C ASN A 21 5.68 -6.50 7.11
N ALA A 22 4.98 -5.39 7.40
CA ALA A 22 4.83 -4.92 8.77
C ALA A 22 3.98 -5.88 9.62
N PHE A 23 2.88 -6.40 9.06
CA PHE A 23 2.06 -7.44 9.69
C PHE A 23 2.88 -8.73 9.91
N GLU A 24 3.65 -9.15 8.92
CA GLU A 24 4.47 -10.35 8.99
C GLU A 24 5.59 -10.23 10.04
N LEU A 25 6.24 -9.06 10.12
CA LEU A 25 7.24 -8.78 11.17
C LEU A 25 6.60 -8.78 12.56
N ALA A 26 5.43 -8.15 12.71
CA ALA A 26 4.69 -8.19 13.97
C ALA A 26 4.33 -9.63 14.36
N SER A 27 3.85 -10.43 13.41
CA SER A 27 3.51 -11.86 13.61
C SER A 27 4.74 -12.68 14.01
N ARG A 28 5.91 -12.36 13.45
CA ARG A 28 7.17 -13.07 13.70
C ARG A 28 7.81 -12.75 15.04
N PHE A 29 7.84 -11.46 15.41
CA PHE A 29 8.59 -10.99 16.59
C PHE A 29 7.72 -10.86 17.84
N ILE A 30 6.44 -10.52 17.69
CA ILE A 30 5.56 -10.16 18.80
C ILE A 30 4.61 -11.32 19.11
N PRO A 31 4.53 -11.80 20.38
CA PRO A 31 3.52 -12.80 20.77
C PRO A 31 2.11 -12.30 20.47
N ASN A 32 1.25 -13.11 19.85
CA ASN A 32 -0.06 -12.71 19.31
C ASN A 32 0.04 -11.51 18.35
N GLY A 33 1.13 -11.43 17.57
CA GLY A 33 1.47 -10.29 16.72
C GLY A 33 0.43 -9.98 15.67
N GLU A 34 -0.23 -10.98 15.10
CA GLU A 34 -1.33 -10.79 14.14
C GLU A 34 -2.49 -9.99 14.74
N ARG A 35 -2.97 -10.40 15.93
CA ARG A 35 -4.03 -9.68 16.62
C ARG A 35 -3.59 -8.29 17.05
N PHE A 36 -2.38 -8.17 17.60
CA PHE A 36 -1.78 -6.90 18.00
C PHE A 36 -1.72 -5.93 16.81
N PHE A 37 -1.15 -6.37 15.68
CA PHE A 37 -1.03 -5.56 14.47
C PHE A 37 -2.40 -5.14 13.94
N THR A 38 -3.34 -6.09 13.83
CA THR A 38 -4.69 -5.81 13.32
C THR A 38 -5.40 -4.76 14.16
N LEU A 39 -5.23 -4.81 15.49
CA LEU A 39 -5.86 -3.83 16.39
C LEU A 39 -5.22 -2.43 16.20
N VAL A 40 -3.88 -2.36 16.11
CA VAL A 40 -3.16 -1.09 15.87
C VAL A 40 -3.49 -0.54 14.48
N SER A 41 -3.61 -1.39 13.46
CA SER A 41 -4.02 -0.99 12.11
C SER A 41 -5.45 -0.44 12.08
N ARG A 42 -6.39 -1.04 12.83
CA ARG A 42 -7.75 -0.49 12.96
C ARG A 42 -7.78 0.86 13.66
N TYR A 43 -6.93 1.03 14.67
CA TYR A 43 -6.75 2.32 15.31
C TYR A 43 -6.17 3.36 14.34
N ASP A 44 -5.19 2.96 13.50
CA ASP A 44 -4.63 3.80 12.44
C ASP A 44 -5.71 4.29 11.46
N ASP A 45 -6.55 3.37 10.96
CA ASP A 45 -7.67 3.71 10.08
C ASP A 45 -8.61 4.74 10.74
N ILE A 46 -8.95 4.56 12.03
CA ILE A 46 -9.81 5.50 12.77
C ILE A 46 -9.15 6.87 12.91
N GLN A 47 -7.86 6.92 13.26
CA GLN A 47 -7.13 8.18 13.41
C GLN A 47 -7.01 8.94 12.09
N ALA A 48 -6.76 8.22 11.00
CA ALA A 48 -6.52 8.81 9.68
C ALA A 48 -7.82 9.24 8.97
N ASP A 49 -8.86 8.40 8.98
CA ASP A 49 -10.05 8.59 8.15
C ASP A 49 -11.23 9.22 8.92
N ILE A 50 -11.42 8.84 10.18
CA ILE A 50 -12.57 9.28 10.99
C ILE A 50 -12.23 10.49 11.85
N ILE A 51 -11.20 10.39 12.70
CA ILE A 51 -10.78 11.48 13.62
C ILE A 51 -10.04 12.57 12.85
N LYS A 52 -9.29 12.17 11.81
CA LYS A 52 -8.45 13.06 10.99
C LYS A 52 -7.49 13.86 11.86
N ARG A 53 -6.78 13.15 12.74
CA ARG A 53 -5.85 13.75 13.70
C ARG A 53 -4.81 14.60 12.98
N PRO A 54 -4.59 15.88 13.38
CA PRO A 54 -3.62 16.75 12.74
C PRO A 54 -2.21 16.13 12.71
N GLY A 55 -1.60 16.09 11.52
CA GLY A 55 -0.27 15.51 11.29
C GLY A 55 -0.22 13.98 11.28
N TYR A 56 -1.34 13.29 11.43
CA TYR A 56 -1.47 11.85 11.31
C TYR A 56 -1.83 11.45 9.88
N LYS A 57 -1.40 10.28 9.44
CA LYS A 57 -1.67 9.79 8.09
C LYS A 57 -1.86 8.28 8.05
N PRO A 58 -2.58 7.74 7.06
CA PRO A 58 -2.67 6.30 6.86
C PRO A 58 -1.29 5.67 6.71
N GLY A 59 -1.07 4.54 7.38
CA GLY A 59 0.21 3.83 7.41
C GLY A 59 1.10 4.21 8.60
N ASP A 60 0.67 5.11 9.46
CA ASP A 60 1.37 5.42 10.71
C ASP A 60 1.42 4.21 11.68
N THR A 61 0.62 3.16 11.44
CA THR A 61 0.77 1.83 12.08
C THR A 61 2.24 1.41 12.12
N LEU A 62 2.99 1.65 11.04
CA LEU A 62 4.38 1.23 10.94
C LEU A 62 5.26 1.86 12.03
N LYS A 63 5.08 3.16 12.33
CA LYS A 63 5.83 3.78 13.44
C LYS A 63 5.33 3.34 14.82
N LEU A 64 4.00 3.10 14.96
CA LEU A 64 3.40 2.70 16.23
C LEU A 64 3.86 1.32 16.69
N ILE A 65 4.17 0.39 15.78
CA ILE A 65 4.61 -0.96 16.15
C ILE A 65 6.12 -1.06 16.43
N LEU A 66 6.95 -0.08 16.02
CA LEU A 66 8.42 -0.14 16.16
C LEU A 66 8.90 -0.32 17.60
N PRO A 67 8.37 0.40 18.61
CA PRO A 67 8.77 0.19 20.01
C PRO A 67 8.60 -1.27 20.44
N PHE A 68 7.53 -1.90 20.00
CA PHE A 68 7.23 -3.29 20.34
C PHE A 68 8.15 -4.25 19.58
N LEU A 69 8.36 -4.04 18.28
CA LEU A 69 9.33 -4.83 17.51
C LEU A 69 10.70 -4.79 18.16
N ARG A 70 11.16 -3.59 18.59
CA ARG A 70 12.46 -3.42 19.27
C ARG A 70 12.48 -4.11 20.63
N ALA A 71 11.43 -3.98 21.44
CA ALA A 71 11.32 -4.64 22.74
C ALA A 71 11.33 -6.17 22.66
N TYR A 72 10.93 -6.73 21.53
CA TYR A 72 11.00 -8.17 21.22
C TYR A 72 12.23 -8.56 20.40
N GLY A 73 13.23 -7.67 20.31
CA GLY A 73 14.56 -7.98 19.78
C GLY A 73 14.70 -7.91 18.27
N ALA A 74 13.82 -7.17 17.57
CA ALA A 74 14.03 -6.83 16.17
C ALA A 74 15.27 -5.94 16.02
N THR A 75 16.09 -6.24 15.02
CA THR A 75 17.28 -5.47 14.60
C THR A 75 17.21 -5.30 13.08
N ASN A 76 18.01 -4.38 12.53
CA ASN A 76 18.12 -4.20 11.08
C ASN A 76 18.42 -5.52 10.36
N GLU A 77 19.38 -6.29 10.88
CA GLU A 77 19.77 -7.58 10.32
C GLU A 77 18.62 -8.59 10.34
N LYS A 78 17.95 -8.73 11.49
CA LYS A 78 16.83 -9.69 11.63
C LYS A 78 15.65 -9.31 10.77
N MET A 79 15.31 -8.03 10.66
CA MET A 79 14.23 -7.54 9.79
C MET A 79 14.57 -7.82 8.31
N ARG A 80 15.78 -7.50 7.87
CA ARG A 80 16.25 -7.77 6.51
C ARG A 80 16.29 -9.26 6.20
N SER A 81 16.84 -10.08 7.11
CA SER A 81 16.92 -11.53 6.96
C SER A 81 15.53 -12.16 6.82
N TYR A 82 14.60 -11.79 7.68
CA TYR A 82 13.22 -12.27 7.60
C TYR A 82 12.55 -11.84 6.30
N SER A 83 12.63 -10.56 5.96
CA SER A 83 12.01 -9.99 4.77
C SER A 83 12.52 -10.66 3.49
N SER A 84 13.84 -10.82 3.34
CA SER A 84 14.43 -11.42 2.14
C SER A 84 14.04 -12.88 1.90
N GLN A 85 13.74 -13.63 2.97
CA GLN A 85 13.34 -15.03 2.90
C GLN A 85 11.84 -15.23 2.63
N ASN A 86 11.03 -14.18 2.80
CA ASN A 86 9.56 -14.28 2.78
C ASN A 86 8.90 -13.43 1.69
N ILE A 87 9.63 -12.98 0.67
CA ILE A 87 9.06 -12.21 -0.44
C ILE A 87 8.16 -13.10 -1.30
N LEU A 88 6.89 -12.73 -1.41
CA LEU A 88 5.88 -13.41 -2.21
C LEU A 88 5.42 -12.49 -3.35
N LEU A 89 6.03 -12.60 -4.51
CA LEU A 89 5.67 -11.80 -5.68
C LEU A 89 4.28 -12.15 -6.23
N VAL A 90 3.56 -11.15 -6.72
CA VAL A 90 2.41 -11.38 -7.60
C VAL A 90 2.94 -11.98 -8.91
N PRO A 91 2.30 -13.01 -9.49
CA PRO A 91 2.73 -13.60 -10.74
C PRO A 91 2.98 -12.57 -11.84
N GLY A 92 4.15 -12.61 -12.48
CA GLY A 92 4.56 -11.67 -13.53
C GLY A 92 5.20 -10.37 -13.04
N ALA A 93 5.37 -10.15 -11.74
CA ALA A 93 5.87 -8.89 -11.18
C ALA A 93 7.26 -8.50 -11.72
N LYS A 94 8.19 -9.45 -11.78
CA LYS A 94 9.55 -9.22 -12.31
C LYS A 94 9.53 -8.82 -13.77
N GLU A 95 8.74 -9.52 -14.58
CA GLU A 95 8.57 -9.24 -16.01
C GLU A 95 7.90 -7.89 -16.25
N THR A 96 6.89 -7.58 -15.45
CA THR A 96 6.16 -6.30 -15.51
C THR A 96 7.10 -5.13 -15.23
N LEU A 97 7.84 -5.16 -14.13
CA LEU A 97 8.76 -4.07 -13.79
C LEU A 97 9.90 -3.93 -14.83
N LYS A 98 10.43 -5.05 -15.32
CA LYS A 98 11.41 -5.01 -16.42
C LYS A 98 10.83 -4.42 -17.71
N PHE A 99 9.57 -4.68 -18.01
CA PHE A 99 8.91 -4.15 -19.20
C PHE A 99 8.69 -2.64 -19.06
N VAL A 100 8.09 -2.17 -17.94
CA VAL A 100 7.79 -0.74 -17.78
C VAL A 100 9.06 0.11 -17.73
N GLN A 101 10.14 -0.37 -17.10
CA GLN A 101 11.45 0.29 -17.07
C GLN A 101 12.06 0.49 -18.47
N LYS A 102 11.74 -0.38 -19.44
CA LYS A 102 12.22 -0.23 -20.84
C LYS A 102 11.47 0.84 -21.61
N ILE A 103 10.26 1.17 -21.20
CA ILE A 103 9.38 2.05 -21.97
C ILE A 103 9.19 3.43 -21.35
N MET A 104 9.40 3.57 -20.03
CA MET A 104 9.26 4.85 -19.33
C MET A 104 9.99 4.85 -17.98
N PRO A 105 10.35 6.02 -17.42
CA PRO A 105 10.81 6.16 -16.04
C PRO A 105 9.83 5.50 -15.08
N SER A 106 10.35 4.66 -14.17
CA SER A 106 9.53 3.81 -13.32
C SER A 106 9.97 3.89 -11.86
N PHE A 107 8.98 4.02 -10.96
CA PHE A 107 9.21 4.23 -9.53
C PHE A 107 8.30 3.33 -8.69
N ILE A 108 8.80 2.95 -7.51
CA ILE A 108 8.02 2.31 -6.44
C ILE A 108 7.87 3.30 -5.30
N VAL A 109 6.63 3.50 -4.84
CA VAL A 109 6.31 4.35 -3.68
C VAL A 109 5.53 3.51 -2.67
N SER A 110 6.19 3.07 -1.60
CA SER A 110 5.67 2.06 -0.68
C SER A 110 5.70 2.52 0.77
N THR A 111 4.71 2.12 1.54
CA THR A 111 4.69 2.35 3.00
C THR A 111 5.65 1.40 3.73
N SER A 112 6.00 0.25 3.14
CA SER A 112 6.85 -0.78 3.76
C SER A 112 8.22 -0.27 4.20
N TYR A 113 8.84 -0.95 5.17
CA TYR A 113 10.19 -0.62 5.61
C TYR A 113 11.24 -0.92 4.54
N GLU A 114 12.30 -0.09 4.53
CA GLU A 114 13.42 -0.22 3.58
C GLU A 114 14.05 -1.61 3.56
N HIS A 115 14.12 -2.31 4.70
CA HIS A 115 14.65 -3.67 4.80
C HIS A 115 13.96 -4.66 3.85
N TYR A 116 12.63 -4.54 3.73
CA TYR A 116 11.83 -5.34 2.82
C TYR A 116 11.99 -4.88 1.37
N ILE A 117 11.87 -3.58 1.15
CA ILE A 117 11.89 -3.01 -0.20
C ILE A 117 13.25 -3.19 -0.86
N GLU A 118 14.36 -3.01 -0.14
CA GLU A 118 15.70 -3.27 -0.67
C GLU A 118 15.89 -4.75 -1.05
N SER A 119 15.42 -5.66 -0.20
CA SER A 119 15.46 -7.10 -0.48
C SER A 119 14.63 -7.47 -1.72
N LEU A 120 13.47 -6.86 -1.88
CA LEU A 120 12.62 -7.03 -3.05
C LEU A 120 13.31 -6.47 -4.30
N CYS A 121 13.90 -5.28 -4.24
CA CYS A 121 14.63 -4.66 -5.35
C CYS A 121 15.79 -5.55 -5.81
N ASP A 122 16.56 -6.12 -4.88
CA ASP A 122 17.65 -7.06 -5.18
C ASP A 122 17.12 -8.32 -5.89
N LEU A 123 15.99 -8.87 -5.44
CA LEU A 123 15.37 -10.06 -6.03
C LEU A 123 14.89 -9.84 -7.47
N ILE A 124 14.29 -8.67 -7.76
CA ILE A 124 13.69 -8.39 -9.06
C ILE A 124 14.60 -7.61 -10.01
N GLY A 125 15.71 -7.03 -9.50
CA GLY A 125 16.64 -6.18 -10.26
C GLY A 125 16.07 -4.79 -10.52
N PHE A 126 15.39 -4.18 -9.53
CA PHE A 126 14.85 -2.82 -9.63
C PHE A 126 15.81 -1.82 -8.98
N PRO A 127 16.07 -0.64 -9.61
CA PRO A 127 17.01 0.35 -9.08
C PRO A 127 16.49 0.97 -7.77
N LYS A 128 17.30 0.87 -6.70
CA LYS A 128 16.95 1.35 -5.36
C LYS A 128 16.78 2.87 -5.29
N GLU A 129 17.46 3.60 -6.15
CA GLU A 129 17.34 5.06 -6.31
C GLU A 129 15.98 5.52 -6.86
N ASN A 130 15.20 4.60 -7.41
CA ASN A 130 13.84 4.85 -7.91
C ASN A 130 12.76 4.38 -6.91
N VAL A 131 13.13 4.27 -5.64
CA VAL A 131 12.22 3.80 -4.60
C VAL A 131 12.07 4.84 -3.49
N TYR A 132 10.82 5.07 -3.10
CA TYR A 132 10.42 5.85 -1.93
C TYR A 132 9.74 4.90 -0.95
N CYS A 133 10.32 4.74 0.24
CA CYS A 133 9.79 3.81 1.26
C CYS A 133 10.08 4.31 2.68
N THR A 134 9.47 3.67 3.67
CA THR A 134 9.70 4.01 5.08
C THR A 134 11.11 3.62 5.52
N ARG A 135 11.92 4.60 5.89
CA ARG A 135 13.27 4.40 6.39
C ARG A 135 13.26 4.29 7.90
N VAL A 136 13.96 3.29 8.42
CA VAL A 136 14.14 3.09 9.85
C VAL A 136 15.44 2.36 10.15
N ASP A 137 16.24 2.94 11.03
CA ASP A 137 17.40 2.28 11.62
C ASP A 137 17.02 1.78 13.02
N MET A 138 16.65 0.49 13.13
CA MET A 138 16.23 -0.12 14.39
C MET A 138 17.35 -0.19 15.41
N ASP A 139 18.61 -0.28 14.97
CA ASP A 139 19.76 -0.46 15.84
C ASP A 139 20.20 0.86 16.49
N LYS A 140 19.70 2.00 15.97
CA LYS A 140 19.86 3.33 16.57
C LYS A 140 19.16 3.47 17.93
N TYR A 141 18.15 2.66 18.22
CA TYR A 141 17.30 2.81 19.38
C TYR A 141 17.65 1.80 20.48
N ASP A 142 18.27 2.28 21.54
CA ASP A 142 18.49 1.48 22.74
C ASP A 142 17.34 1.65 23.71
N LEU A 143 16.85 0.53 24.24
CA LEU A 143 15.79 0.49 25.24
C LEU A 143 16.33 -0.06 26.55
N SER A 144 16.02 0.60 27.66
CA SER A 144 16.32 0.08 29.00
C SER A 144 15.50 -1.20 29.30
N GLU A 145 15.99 -2.02 30.22
CA GLU A 145 15.25 -3.21 30.67
C GLU A 145 13.86 -2.86 31.22
N TYR A 146 13.75 -1.71 31.88
CA TYR A 146 12.48 -1.20 32.37
C TYR A 146 11.49 -0.92 31.23
N GLU A 147 11.94 -0.22 30.18
CA GLU A 147 11.10 0.09 29.02
C GLU A 147 10.70 -1.17 28.26
N ILE A 148 11.63 -2.10 28.07
CA ILE A 148 11.36 -3.40 27.44
C ILE A 148 10.25 -4.13 28.22
N LYS A 149 10.33 -4.18 29.55
CA LYS A 149 9.31 -4.79 30.40
C LYS A 149 7.97 -4.07 30.23
N ARG A 150 7.97 -2.72 30.33
CA ARG A 150 6.74 -1.92 30.22
C ARG A 150 6.07 -2.07 28.84
N LEU A 151 6.83 -2.03 27.75
CA LEU A 151 6.32 -2.25 26.40
C LEU A 151 5.71 -3.65 26.22
N LYS A 152 6.30 -4.68 26.85
CA LYS A 152 5.73 -6.04 26.85
C LYS A 152 4.41 -6.13 27.64
N GLU A 153 4.26 -5.36 28.72
CA GLU A 153 3.01 -5.24 29.46
C GLU A 153 1.94 -4.52 28.63
N ILE A 154 2.29 -3.36 28.05
CA ILE A 154 1.42 -2.59 27.14
C ILE A 154 0.96 -3.46 25.96
N ARG A 155 1.86 -4.22 25.36
CA ARG A 155 1.49 -5.14 24.27
C ARG A 155 0.43 -6.17 24.75
N LYS A 156 0.57 -6.73 25.95
CA LYS A 156 -0.45 -7.64 26.51
C LYS A 156 -1.79 -6.94 26.69
N GLU A 157 -1.75 -5.71 27.20
CA GLU A 157 -2.94 -4.87 27.36
C GLU A 157 -3.63 -4.64 26.01
N ILE A 158 -2.89 -4.15 25.00
CA ILE A 158 -3.42 -3.91 23.64
C ILE A 158 -4.01 -5.20 23.06
N SER A 159 -3.28 -6.32 23.10
CA SER A 159 -3.78 -7.60 22.54
C SER A 159 -5.01 -8.15 23.27
N GLY A 160 -5.26 -7.71 24.49
CA GLY A 160 -6.46 -8.08 25.27
C GLY A 160 -7.68 -7.18 25.01
N MET A 161 -7.52 -6.05 24.34
CA MET A 161 -8.61 -5.13 24.04
C MET A 161 -9.61 -5.73 23.04
N PRO A 162 -10.87 -5.31 23.08
CA PRO A 162 -11.82 -5.58 22.00
C PRO A 162 -11.32 -5.02 20.68
N MET A 163 -11.63 -5.71 19.56
CA MET A 163 -11.27 -5.22 18.23
C MET A 163 -12.14 -4.00 17.87
N PRO A 164 -11.55 -2.86 17.53
CA PRO A 164 -12.32 -1.69 17.12
C PRO A 164 -13.21 -1.99 15.91
N GLU A 165 -14.48 -1.63 16.01
CA GLU A 165 -15.45 -1.74 14.92
C GLU A 165 -15.64 -0.38 14.24
N ILE A 166 -15.60 -0.36 12.92
CA ILE A 166 -15.81 0.83 12.09
C ILE A 166 -17.09 0.61 11.29
N PRO A 167 -18.23 1.20 11.70
CA PRO A 167 -19.45 1.17 10.90
C PRO A 167 -19.24 1.82 9.54
N LYS A 168 -19.92 1.31 8.49
CA LYS A 168 -19.73 1.78 7.11
C LYS A 168 -19.96 3.27 6.92
N ASP A 169 -20.85 3.85 7.71
CA ASP A 169 -21.27 5.25 7.61
C ASP A 169 -20.71 6.11 8.74
N ALA A 170 -19.75 5.60 9.53
CA ALA A 170 -19.12 6.36 10.60
C ALA A 170 -18.20 7.43 10.00
N ALA A 171 -18.58 8.70 10.16
CA ALA A 171 -17.82 9.85 9.69
C ALA A 171 -17.21 10.70 10.82
N THR A 172 -17.55 10.41 12.08
CA THR A 172 -17.06 11.11 13.27
C THR A 172 -16.76 10.12 14.40
N PHE A 173 -15.96 10.55 15.36
CA PHE A 173 -15.62 9.73 16.53
C PHE A 173 -16.86 9.30 17.32
N GLU A 174 -17.85 10.18 17.47
CA GLU A 174 -19.10 9.93 18.21
C GLU A 174 -19.99 8.90 17.51
N ALA A 175 -19.82 8.69 16.21
CA ALA A 175 -20.56 7.67 15.46
C ALA A 175 -19.98 6.25 15.65
N LEU A 176 -18.82 6.12 16.29
CA LEU A 176 -18.24 4.82 16.64
C LEU A 176 -18.95 4.20 17.84
N PRO A 177 -19.05 2.86 17.92
CA PRO A 177 -19.56 2.15 19.10
C PRO A 177 -18.82 2.57 20.39
N ASP A 178 -19.50 2.66 21.51
CA ASP A 178 -18.92 3.06 22.81
C ASP A 178 -17.68 2.24 23.21
N GLU A 179 -17.69 0.95 22.90
CA GLU A 179 -16.56 0.06 23.15
C GLU A 179 -15.35 0.47 22.30
N THR A 180 -15.56 0.76 21.01
CA THR A 180 -14.53 1.27 20.12
C THR A 180 -13.97 2.61 20.60
N GLN A 181 -14.83 3.54 21.01
CA GLN A 181 -14.40 4.84 21.57
C GLN A 181 -13.50 4.67 22.80
N ARG A 182 -13.84 3.74 23.72
CA ARG A 182 -13.01 3.43 24.90
C ARG A 182 -11.64 2.88 24.50
N VAL A 183 -11.61 1.95 23.54
CA VAL A 183 -10.34 1.39 23.02
C VAL A 183 -9.48 2.47 22.38
N VAL A 184 -10.05 3.33 21.53
CA VAL A 184 -9.32 4.42 20.89
C VAL A 184 -8.74 5.39 21.91
N LYS A 185 -9.53 5.83 22.90
CA LYS A 185 -9.05 6.71 23.98
C LYS A 185 -7.88 6.08 24.76
N ARG A 186 -7.97 4.78 25.05
CA ARG A 186 -6.89 4.09 25.77
C ARG A 186 -5.64 3.95 24.92
N LEU A 187 -5.77 3.70 23.62
CA LEU A 187 -4.63 3.68 22.68
C LEU A 187 -4.01 5.07 22.50
N ASP A 188 -4.82 6.14 22.52
CA ASP A 188 -4.31 7.51 22.54
C ASP A 188 -3.43 7.78 23.77
N GLU A 189 -3.86 7.36 24.96
CA GLU A 189 -3.05 7.45 26.19
C GLU A 189 -1.75 6.66 26.07
N ILE A 190 -1.82 5.42 25.57
CA ILE A 190 -0.66 4.55 25.40
C ILE A 190 0.36 5.18 24.43
N PHE A 191 -0.05 5.53 23.23
CA PHE A 191 0.88 5.98 22.20
C PHE A 191 1.36 7.41 22.43
N TRP A 192 0.45 8.33 22.74
CA TRP A 192 0.73 9.75 22.74
C TRP A 192 1.07 10.34 24.13
N ASN A 193 0.86 9.57 25.20
CA ASN A 193 1.29 9.96 26.53
C ASN A 193 2.35 9.00 27.10
N GLU A 194 2.04 7.70 27.24
CA GLU A 194 2.98 6.77 27.90
C GLU A 194 4.24 6.53 27.06
N ILE A 195 4.09 6.04 25.83
CA ILE A 195 5.24 5.67 24.97
C ILE A 195 6.04 6.91 24.53
N LEU A 196 5.38 8.03 24.24
CA LEU A 196 6.10 9.26 23.85
C LEU A 196 7.06 9.77 24.93
N GLN A 197 6.85 9.46 26.21
CA GLN A 197 7.73 9.86 27.31
C GLN A 197 8.88 8.90 27.55
N MET A 198 8.88 7.74 26.91
CA MET A 198 9.96 6.77 26.93
C MET A 198 11.03 7.12 25.89
N ASP A 199 12.23 6.51 26.00
CA ASP A 199 13.23 6.54 24.92
C ASP A 199 12.68 5.89 23.64
N ALA A 200 11.86 4.86 23.78
CA ALA A 200 11.09 4.25 22.71
C ALA A 200 10.22 5.25 21.92
N GLY A 201 9.76 6.33 22.55
CA GLY A 201 9.01 7.40 21.91
C GLY A 201 9.77 8.16 20.83
N LYS A 202 11.10 8.07 20.79
CA LYS A 202 11.92 8.60 19.69
C LYS A 202 11.52 7.99 18.36
N MET A 203 11.17 6.69 18.32
CA MET A 203 10.72 6.01 17.11
C MET A 203 9.43 6.63 16.56
N LEU A 204 8.48 7.00 17.43
CA LEU A 204 7.23 7.64 17.02
C LEU A 204 7.44 9.07 16.48
N ARG A 205 8.48 9.77 16.95
CA ARG A 205 8.79 11.14 16.53
C ARG A 205 9.66 11.20 15.27
N GLU A 206 10.62 10.29 15.14
CA GLU A 206 11.67 10.35 14.12
C GLU A 206 11.33 9.55 12.86
N VAL A 207 10.58 8.44 12.99
CA VAL A 207 10.20 7.63 11.83
C VAL A 207 8.97 8.20 11.16
N ASN A 208 9.11 8.47 9.86
CA ASN A 208 8.06 9.02 9.03
C ASN A 208 7.63 7.98 7.97
N PRO A 209 6.56 7.20 8.21
CA PRO A 209 6.07 6.25 7.22
C PRO A 209 5.66 6.93 5.91
N VAL A 210 6.00 6.31 4.78
CA VAL A 210 5.62 6.80 3.44
C VAL A 210 4.19 6.31 3.12
N GLY A 211 3.18 6.94 3.73
CA GLY A 211 1.76 6.66 3.52
C GLY A 211 0.97 7.96 3.32
N GLY A 212 -0.22 7.90 2.76
CA GLY A 212 -1.08 9.07 2.56
C GLY A 212 -0.38 10.22 1.86
N PHE A 213 -0.37 11.41 2.49
CA PHE A 213 0.24 12.60 1.90
C PHE A 213 1.76 12.47 1.65
N GLU A 214 2.48 11.59 2.34
CA GLU A 214 3.90 11.35 2.04
C GLU A 214 4.08 10.59 0.71
N LYS A 215 3.17 9.69 0.35
CA LYS A 215 3.15 9.12 -1.01
C LYS A 215 2.86 10.20 -2.05
N ALA A 216 1.94 11.12 -1.78
CA ALA A 216 1.68 12.26 -2.66
C ALA A 216 2.90 13.19 -2.79
N ASN A 217 3.65 13.43 -1.71
CA ASN A 217 4.91 14.19 -1.74
C ASN A 217 5.97 13.47 -2.59
N ALA A 218 6.10 12.14 -2.45
CA ALA A 218 6.98 11.33 -3.29
C ALA A 218 6.61 11.45 -4.79
N VAL A 219 5.32 11.45 -5.13
CA VAL A 219 4.86 11.68 -6.52
C VAL A 219 5.30 13.05 -7.03
N LYS A 220 5.14 14.13 -6.23
CA LYS A 220 5.58 15.48 -6.61
C LYS A 220 7.09 15.53 -6.85
N GLU A 221 7.87 14.86 -6.00
CA GLU A 221 9.32 14.78 -6.17
C GLU A 221 9.71 14.00 -7.43
N ILE A 222 9.04 12.88 -7.72
CA ILE A 222 9.24 12.10 -8.93
C ILE A 222 8.97 12.94 -10.19
N VAL A 223 7.84 13.64 -10.24
CA VAL A 223 7.47 14.53 -11.34
C VAL A 223 8.54 15.61 -11.54
N LYS A 224 8.98 16.26 -10.46
CA LYS A 224 10.07 17.23 -10.51
C LYS A 224 11.39 16.63 -11.00
N ARG A 225 11.76 15.45 -10.50
CA ARG A 225 13.01 14.72 -10.86
C ARG A 225 13.03 14.29 -12.31
N THR A 226 11.89 13.90 -12.86
CA THR A 226 11.77 13.44 -14.25
C THR A 226 11.55 14.60 -15.24
N GLY A 227 11.25 15.80 -14.78
CA GLY A 227 10.85 16.92 -15.62
C GLY A 227 9.50 16.71 -16.32
N SER A 228 8.67 15.81 -15.79
CA SER A 228 7.36 15.47 -16.32
C SER A 228 6.26 16.29 -15.66
N ASP A 229 5.01 16.07 -16.07
CA ASP A 229 3.80 16.63 -15.47
C ASP A 229 2.92 15.54 -14.86
N LEU A 230 2.08 15.91 -13.88
CA LEU A 230 1.12 14.97 -13.27
C LEU A 230 0.20 14.31 -14.30
N SER A 231 -0.14 15.00 -15.40
CA SER A 231 -0.95 14.48 -16.50
C SER A 231 -0.29 13.30 -17.25
N ASN A 232 1.02 13.16 -17.13
CA ASN A 232 1.81 12.09 -17.74
C ASN A 232 2.07 10.91 -16.78
N VAL A 233 1.51 10.94 -15.56
CA VAL A 233 1.69 9.90 -14.56
C VAL A 233 0.58 8.86 -14.64
N ILE A 234 0.98 7.58 -14.65
CA ILE A 234 0.08 6.45 -14.32
C ILE A 234 0.50 5.85 -12.97
N TYR A 235 -0.44 5.74 -12.02
CA TYR A 235 -0.21 5.24 -10.68
C TYR A 235 -1.06 4.02 -10.35
N PHE A 236 -0.43 2.99 -9.79
CA PHE A 236 -1.08 1.77 -9.31
C PHE A 236 -0.99 1.67 -7.79
N GLY A 237 -2.13 1.53 -7.13
CA GLY A 237 -2.21 1.35 -5.68
C GLY A 237 -3.35 0.41 -5.30
N ASP A 238 -3.49 0.09 -4.00
CA ASP A 238 -4.46 -0.92 -3.55
C ASP A 238 -5.13 -0.64 -2.20
N SER A 239 -4.74 0.43 -1.50
CA SER A 239 -5.16 0.64 -0.11
C SER A 239 -5.43 2.11 0.25
N ILE A 240 -5.76 2.34 1.54
CA ILE A 240 -5.99 3.68 2.09
C ILE A 240 -4.76 4.59 1.95
N THR A 241 -3.55 4.03 1.98
CA THR A 241 -2.31 4.82 1.86
C THR A 241 -2.12 5.44 0.47
N ASP A 242 -2.90 5.01 -0.54
CA ASP A 242 -2.86 5.49 -1.92
C ASP A 242 -3.91 6.57 -2.23
N VAL A 243 -4.77 6.91 -1.28
CA VAL A 243 -5.85 7.89 -1.46
C VAL A 243 -5.30 9.27 -1.87
N ASP A 244 -4.33 9.79 -1.13
CA ASP A 244 -3.78 11.11 -1.41
C ASP A 244 -3.01 11.18 -2.73
N PRO A 245 -2.11 10.23 -3.10
CA PRO A 245 -1.51 10.23 -4.42
C PRO A 245 -2.53 10.03 -5.55
N PHE A 246 -3.59 9.23 -5.36
CA PHE A 246 -4.66 9.11 -6.36
C PHE A 246 -5.35 10.46 -6.61
N ARG A 247 -5.73 11.19 -5.56
CA ARG A 247 -6.34 12.51 -5.69
C ARG A 247 -5.43 13.49 -6.41
N LEU A 248 -4.17 13.59 -5.96
CA LEU A 248 -3.18 14.46 -6.57
C LEU A 248 -3.01 14.21 -8.08
N ILE A 249 -2.84 12.94 -8.47
CA ILE A 249 -2.60 12.56 -9.86
C ILE A 249 -3.85 12.80 -10.70
N ARG A 250 -5.03 12.42 -10.20
CA ARG A 250 -6.31 12.62 -10.90
C ARG A 250 -6.61 14.09 -11.14
N GLU A 251 -6.40 14.95 -10.12
CA GLU A 251 -6.55 16.40 -10.22
C GLU A 251 -5.54 17.01 -11.19
N GLY A 252 -4.34 16.46 -11.26
CA GLY A 252 -3.30 16.84 -12.21
C GLY A 252 -3.46 16.26 -13.61
N GLY A 253 -4.56 15.53 -13.90
CA GLY A 253 -4.85 14.98 -15.25
C GLY A 253 -4.20 13.64 -15.56
N GLY A 254 -3.48 13.02 -14.62
CA GLY A 254 -2.88 11.68 -14.76
C GLY A 254 -3.90 10.56 -14.52
N LEU A 255 -3.47 9.31 -14.68
CA LEU A 255 -4.31 8.12 -14.57
C LEU A 255 -4.05 7.33 -13.30
N THR A 256 -5.12 6.94 -12.62
CA THR A 256 -5.07 6.19 -11.37
C THR A 256 -5.77 4.84 -11.48
N VAL A 257 -5.10 3.79 -10.99
CA VAL A 257 -5.53 2.41 -11.12
C VAL A 257 -5.52 1.70 -9.76
N SER A 258 -6.69 1.24 -9.33
CA SER A 258 -6.82 0.35 -8.17
C SER A 258 -6.55 -1.09 -8.60
N PHE A 259 -5.44 -1.67 -8.15
CA PHE A 259 -5.08 -3.06 -8.46
C PHE A 259 -5.40 -3.98 -7.28
N ASN A 260 -6.43 -4.82 -7.42
CA ASN A 260 -6.94 -5.68 -6.34
C ASN A 260 -7.20 -4.88 -5.05
N GLY A 261 -7.65 -3.64 -5.21
CA GLY A 261 -7.70 -2.69 -4.11
C GLY A 261 -8.90 -2.89 -3.18
N ASN A 262 -8.76 -2.36 -1.97
CA ASN A 262 -9.84 -2.28 -1.01
C ASN A 262 -10.82 -1.13 -1.35
N GLN A 263 -11.79 -0.90 -0.47
CA GLN A 263 -12.80 0.14 -0.68
C GLN A 263 -12.22 1.55 -0.86
N TYR A 264 -11.13 1.88 -0.18
CA TYR A 264 -10.49 3.20 -0.25
C TYR A 264 -9.86 3.44 -1.62
N ALA A 265 -9.07 2.48 -2.09
CA ALA A 265 -8.43 2.56 -3.39
C ALA A 265 -9.46 2.59 -4.54
N VAL A 266 -10.51 1.75 -4.48
CA VAL A 266 -11.56 1.73 -5.53
C VAL A 266 -12.36 3.04 -5.56
N ARG A 267 -12.59 3.71 -4.43
CA ARG A 267 -13.31 4.99 -4.41
C ARG A 267 -12.55 6.13 -5.07
N GLU A 268 -11.25 6.11 -5.02
CA GLU A 268 -10.41 7.23 -5.48
C GLU A 268 -9.74 6.98 -6.83
N ALA A 269 -9.65 5.73 -7.30
CA ALA A 269 -9.10 5.42 -8.60
C ALA A 269 -10.10 5.65 -9.74
N GLU A 270 -9.60 5.66 -10.98
CA GLU A 270 -10.42 5.80 -12.20
C GLU A 270 -10.63 4.45 -12.89
N ILE A 271 -9.70 3.51 -12.71
CA ILE A 271 -9.82 2.13 -13.21
C ILE A 271 -9.69 1.16 -12.04
N ALA A 272 -10.56 0.15 -12.01
CA ALA A 272 -10.45 -1.02 -11.13
C ALA A 272 -9.92 -2.22 -11.90
N VAL A 273 -8.90 -2.87 -11.35
CA VAL A 273 -8.31 -4.11 -11.88
C VAL A 273 -8.45 -5.21 -10.84
N MET A 274 -8.97 -6.36 -11.25
CA MET A 274 -8.95 -7.60 -10.48
C MET A 274 -8.19 -8.65 -11.28
N SER A 275 -6.99 -9.00 -10.82
CA SER A 275 -6.09 -9.92 -11.55
C SER A 275 -5.19 -10.72 -10.61
N HIS A 276 -4.96 -11.97 -10.95
CA HIS A 276 -3.94 -12.81 -10.30
C HIS A 276 -2.52 -12.55 -10.83
N SER A 277 -2.38 -11.70 -11.85
CA SER A 277 -1.09 -11.42 -12.51
C SER A 277 -0.93 -9.93 -12.78
N THR A 278 0.30 -9.47 -12.67
CA THR A 278 0.70 -8.08 -12.95
C THR A 278 0.79 -7.76 -14.45
N ILE A 279 0.60 -8.71 -15.35
CA ILE A 279 0.64 -8.46 -16.81
C ILE A 279 -0.29 -7.32 -17.22
N ILE A 280 -1.43 -7.17 -16.53
CA ILE A 280 -2.38 -6.09 -16.78
C ILE A 280 -1.79 -4.72 -16.48
N ILE A 281 -0.90 -4.64 -15.49
CA ILE A 281 -0.14 -3.41 -15.18
C ILE A 281 0.73 -3.02 -16.37
N SER A 282 1.46 -3.98 -16.97
CA SER A 282 2.25 -3.74 -18.18
C SER A 282 1.40 -3.27 -19.34
N ILE A 283 0.23 -3.88 -19.55
CA ILE A 283 -0.70 -3.56 -20.63
C ILE A 283 -1.25 -2.14 -20.47
N LEU A 284 -1.74 -1.79 -19.28
CA LEU A 284 -2.27 -0.46 -18.99
C LEU A 284 -1.18 0.62 -19.12
N ALA A 285 0.04 0.34 -18.66
CA ALA A 285 1.19 1.24 -18.80
C ALA A 285 1.57 1.48 -20.27
N ASP A 286 1.60 0.41 -21.10
CA ASP A 286 1.89 0.51 -22.53
C ASP A 286 0.83 1.30 -23.29
N ILE A 287 -0.45 1.05 -22.96
CA ILE A 287 -1.59 1.75 -23.56
C ILE A 287 -1.56 3.23 -23.15
N PHE A 288 -1.43 3.53 -21.85
CA PHE A 288 -1.36 4.90 -21.35
C PHE A 288 -0.27 5.71 -22.06
N ARG A 289 0.93 5.13 -22.19
CA ARG A 289 2.03 5.78 -22.91
C ARG A 289 1.70 6.08 -24.37
N LYS A 290 0.92 5.21 -25.03
CA LYS A 290 0.61 5.33 -26.46
C LYS A 290 -0.56 6.25 -26.75
N ILE A 291 -1.62 6.22 -25.95
CA ILE A 291 -2.87 6.93 -26.23
C ILE A 291 -3.37 7.83 -25.09
N GLY A 292 -2.56 7.96 -24.02
CA GLY A 292 -2.87 8.84 -22.87
C GLY A 292 -4.03 8.38 -22.01
N LYS A 293 -4.41 9.21 -21.06
CA LYS A 293 -5.47 8.94 -20.08
C LYS A 293 -6.81 8.64 -20.71
N GLU A 294 -7.33 9.56 -21.55
CA GLU A 294 -8.69 9.43 -22.11
C GLU A 294 -8.83 8.19 -23.00
N GLY A 295 -7.80 7.90 -23.81
CA GLY A 295 -7.79 6.69 -24.62
C GLY A 295 -7.77 5.42 -23.76
N THR A 296 -7.03 5.41 -22.65
CA THR A 296 -6.97 4.27 -21.72
C THR A 296 -8.30 4.09 -20.99
N LEU A 297 -8.94 5.17 -20.54
CA LEU A 297 -10.25 5.14 -19.91
C LEU A 297 -11.33 4.61 -20.85
N HIS A 298 -11.31 5.04 -22.11
CA HIS A 298 -12.25 4.55 -23.12
C HIS A 298 -12.08 3.05 -23.38
N LEU A 299 -10.84 2.54 -23.45
CA LEU A 299 -10.60 1.11 -23.59
C LEU A 299 -11.03 0.30 -22.34
N ALA A 300 -10.98 0.90 -21.15
CA ALA A 300 -11.44 0.26 -19.93
C ALA A 300 -12.98 0.14 -19.85
N GLU A 301 -13.73 0.87 -20.67
CA GLU A 301 -15.20 0.74 -20.80
C GLU A 301 -15.61 -0.51 -21.60
N ASP A 302 -14.80 -0.90 -22.59
CA ASP A 302 -15.01 -2.11 -23.43
C ASP A 302 -13.71 -2.94 -23.48
N TRP A 303 -13.29 -3.43 -22.32
CA TRP A 303 -12.04 -4.19 -22.17
C TRP A 303 -12.16 -5.57 -22.80
N SER A 304 -11.51 -5.77 -23.93
CA SER A 304 -11.44 -7.04 -24.64
C SER A 304 -10.11 -7.24 -25.36
N THR A 305 -9.78 -8.48 -25.67
CA THR A 305 -8.56 -8.76 -26.47
C THR A 305 -8.65 -8.11 -27.86
N SER A 306 -9.86 -7.96 -28.42
CA SER A 306 -10.05 -7.33 -29.71
C SER A 306 -9.82 -5.82 -29.66
N SER A 307 -10.29 -5.11 -28.64
CA SER A 307 -10.08 -3.67 -28.47
C SER A 307 -8.61 -3.32 -28.21
N LEU A 308 -7.82 -4.24 -27.67
CA LEU A 308 -6.39 -4.07 -27.41
C LEU A 308 -5.50 -4.28 -28.65
N LYS A 309 -6.02 -4.98 -29.69
CA LYS A 309 -5.26 -5.25 -30.92
C LYS A 309 -4.89 -3.94 -31.63
N GLY A 310 -3.64 -3.84 -32.07
CA GLY A 310 -3.10 -2.66 -32.78
C GLY A 310 -2.66 -1.51 -31.85
N ILE A 311 -3.01 -1.56 -30.56
CA ILE A 311 -2.61 -0.56 -29.57
C ILE A 311 -1.55 -1.15 -28.63
N CYS A 312 -1.87 -2.27 -27.99
CA CYS A 312 -0.99 -2.94 -27.02
C CYS A 312 0.17 -3.65 -27.73
N ASP A 313 1.32 -3.74 -27.05
CA ASP A 313 2.46 -4.54 -27.51
C ASP A 313 2.04 -6.00 -27.78
N PRO A 314 2.37 -6.56 -28.96
CA PRO A 314 1.95 -7.92 -29.32
C PRO A 314 2.42 -9.00 -28.33
N SER A 315 3.59 -8.83 -27.72
CA SER A 315 4.13 -9.79 -26.74
C SER A 315 3.30 -9.81 -25.44
N LEU A 316 2.77 -8.67 -25.04
CA LEU A 316 1.88 -8.56 -23.88
C LEU A 316 0.51 -9.19 -24.19
N LEU A 317 0.00 -9.01 -25.42
CA LEU A 317 -1.27 -9.67 -25.83
C LEU A 317 -1.16 -11.18 -25.85
N MET A 318 -0.04 -11.75 -26.32
CA MET A 318 0.18 -13.19 -26.24
C MET A 318 0.20 -13.71 -24.81
N LYS A 319 0.87 -12.98 -23.89
CA LYS A 319 0.88 -13.32 -22.45
C LYS A 319 -0.51 -13.23 -21.85
N LEU A 320 -1.28 -12.20 -22.19
CA LEU A 320 -2.67 -12.06 -21.76
C LEU A 320 -3.52 -13.24 -22.23
N GLN A 321 -3.42 -13.64 -23.49
CA GLN A 321 -4.16 -14.78 -24.04
C GLN A 321 -3.82 -16.10 -23.33
N THR A 322 -2.58 -16.28 -22.91
CA THR A 322 -2.16 -17.45 -22.11
C THR A 322 -2.84 -17.44 -20.73
N LEU A 323 -2.91 -16.27 -20.08
CA LEU A 323 -3.58 -16.11 -18.79
C LEU A 323 -5.10 -16.30 -18.88
N LEU A 324 -5.72 -15.88 -20.00
CA LEU A 324 -7.18 -16.00 -20.20
C LEU A 324 -7.69 -17.45 -20.20
N ARG A 325 -6.80 -18.43 -20.43
CA ARG A 325 -7.18 -19.86 -20.37
C ARG A 325 -7.54 -20.30 -18.95
N ASP A 326 -6.92 -19.69 -17.94
CA ASP A 326 -7.04 -20.14 -16.55
C ASP A 326 -7.78 -19.14 -15.64
N LYS A 327 -7.52 -17.82 -15.77
CA LYS A 327 -8.05 -16.78 -14.88
C LYS A 327 -8.16 -15.45 -15.61
N THR A 328 -9.34 -15.14 -16.15
CA THR A 328 -9.60 -13.89 -16.87
C THR A 328 -9.47 -12.67 -15.96
N PRO A 329 -8.53 -11.75 -16.23
CA PRO A 329 -8.45 -10.49 -15.51
C PRO A 329 -9.66 -9.61 -15.84
N ARG A 330 -10.10 -8.80 -14.88
CA ARG A 330 -11.13 -7.80 -15.07
C ARG A 330 -10.53 -6.41 -14.98
N VAL A 331 -10.86 -5.57 -15.95
CA VAL A 331 -10.48 -4.16 -16.02
C VAL A 331 -11.74 -3.38 -16.31
N GLU A 332 -12.09 -2.43 -15.44
CA GLU A 332 -13.30 -1.64 -15.61
C GLU A 332 -13.04 -0.17 -15.24
N ARG A 333 -13.54 0.75 -16.07
CA ARG A 333 -13.63 2.16 -15.70
C ARG A 333 -14.62 2.31 -14.53
N ILE A 334 -14.19 3.00 -13.47
CA ILE A 334 -15.03 3.25 -12.30
C ILE A 334 -15.98 4.40 -12.59
N ASN A 335 -17.25 4.24 -12.24
CA ASN A 335 -18.28 5.26 -12.37
C ASN A 335 -19.34 5.11 -11.27
N PRO A 336 -20.23 6.10 -11.06
CA PRO A 336 -21.26 6.03 -10.00
C PRO A 336 -22.16 4.79 -10.07
N GLY A 337 -22.39 4.23 -11.26
CA GLY A 337 -23.25 3.06 -11.45
C GLY A 337 -22.62 1.73 -11.03
N ASN A 338 -21.28 1.61 -11.07
CA ASN A 338 -20.60 0.35 -10.79
C ASN A 338 -19.73 0.36 -9.52
N ILE A 339 -19.43 1.52 -8.93
CA ILE A 339 -18.48 1.66 -7.81
C ILE A 339 -18.82 0.77 -6.60
N SER A 340 -20.08 0.70 -6.18
CA SER A 340 -20.50 -0.11 -5.03
C SER A 340 -20.29 -1.61 -5.27
N ARG A 341 -20.53 -2.07 -6.51
CA ARG A 341 -20.25 -3.44 -6.93
C ARG A 341 -18.75 -3.71 -6.94
N LEU A 342 -17.96 -2.81 -7.56
CA LEU A 342 -16.51 -2.95 -7.65
C LEU A 342 -15.83 -2.98 -6.30
N ILE A 343 -16.25 -2.14 -5.34
CA ILE A 343 -15.74 -2.16 -3.95
C ILE A 343 -15.91 -3.55 -3.34
N ARG A 344 -17.11 -4.13 -3.43
CA ARG A 344 -17.39 -5.46 -2.85
C ARG A 344 -16.58 -6.56 -3.53
N GLU A 345 -16.55 -6.55 -4.86
CA GLU A 345 -15.89 -7.59 -5.64
C GLU A 345 -14.38 -7.52 -5.54
N SER A 346 -13.78 -6.32 -5.62
CA SER A 346 -12.35 -6.11 -5.50
C SER A 346 -11.84 -6.45 -4.09
N SER A 347 -12.57 -6.02 -3.03
CA SER A 347 -12.21 -6.38 -1.66
C SER A 347 -12.25 -7.90 -1.40
N ASN A 348 -13.21 -8.60 -1.99
CA ASN A 348 -13.25 -10.06 -1.92
C ASN A 348 -12.13 -10.71 -2.74
N PHE A 349 -11.85 -10.19 -3.93
CA PHE A 349 -10.77 -10.69 -4.79
C PHE A 349 -9.39 -10.50 -4.13
N ARG A 350 -9.16 -9.35 -3.47
CA ARG A 350 -7.95 -9.08 -2.68
C ARG A 350 -7.66 -10.21 -1.67
N LYS A 351 -8.69 -10.67 -0.95
CA LYS A 351 -8.55 -11.78 0.02
C LYS A 351 -8.14 -13.09 -0.67
N THR A 352 -8.63 -13.36 -1.86
CA THR A 352 -8.24 -14.57 -2.61
C THR A 352 -6.79 -14.54 -3.08
N VAL A 353 -6.23 -13.35 -3.31
CA VAL A 353 -4.84 -13.16 -3.78
C VAL A 353 -3.85 -13.09 -2.63
N ARG A 354 -4.18 -12.35 -1.55
CA ARG A 354 -3.26 -12.08 -0.42
C ARG A 354 -3.55 -12.92 0.82
N GLY A 355 -4.62 -13.70 0.84
CA GLY A 355 -5.11 -14.42 2.02
C GLY A 355 -6.04 -13.56 2.89
N GLU A 356 -6.83 -14.22 3.75
CA GLU A 356 -7.87 -13.56 4.57
C GLU A 356 -7.30 -12.55 5.56
N ALA A 357 -6.16 -12.86 6.20
CA ALA A 357 -5.57 -12.00 7.23
C ALA A 357 -5.09 -10.67 6.63
N ILE A 358 -4.20 -10.73 5.64
CA ILE A 358 -3.63 -9.54 4.98
C ILE A 358 -4.70 -8.83 4.13
N GLY A 359 -5.54 -9.57 3.44
CA GLY A 359 -6.57 -9.01 2.56
C GLY A 359 -7.64 -8.17 3.27
N ARG A 360 -7.70 -8.23 4.62
CA ARG A 360 -8.61 -7.40 5.46
C ARG A 360 -7.98 -6.13 6.00
N LEU A 361 -6.66 -5.96 5.85
CA LEU A 361 -5.92 -4.80 6.35
C LEU A 361 -6.08 -3.59 5.42
N GLY A 362 -6.08 -2.39 6.02
CA GLY A 362 -6.06 -1.09 5.36
C GLY A 362 -7.39 -0.60 4.87
#